data_f4b0d97dc009c6b22dce887cbe9c14cb
#
_entry.id   f4b0d97dc009c6b22dce887cbe9c14cb
#
_cell.length_a   1.000
_cell.length_b   1.000
_cell.length_c   1.000
_cell.angle_alpha   90.00
_cell.angle_beta   90.00
_cell.angle_gamma   90.00
#
_symmetry.space_group_name_H-M   'P 1'
#
loop_
_entity.id
_entity.type
_entity.pdbx_description
1 polymer ?
#
loop_
_entity_poly.entity_id
_entity_poly.type
_entity_poly.pdbx_seq_one_letter_code
_entity_poly.pdbx_strand_id
1 'polypeptide(L)'
;MKFCMLTTFFGSHSFGGDAAFVDRLSRTLARAGHEVHVVHCRDAFEASRGTQTPRPYEPPPGVQVHALQSPAGVLSPLATHQTGRPLFKTGPIRRLLRDIRPDVIHFHNLSLIGGPGLLTLPAPGAVKLMTAHEHWLVCPLSVLWKFNLGVCETRECVRCCVQAKRPPQLWRKTGLMDRSLAALDALICPSRSTMAEHVRRGITRPTVHLPYFLPEDYTGSPASPTPLHDRPYVAAAGRLETIKGFQDAIDAMRRLPDVDLRIAGSGEYEAALRTRAEGMANVHFEGRLVAAALAALFRGAVAVVVPSLVYETFGYVVLEAFDEGVPVVVRNLGALPELVAASGGGIVFEDQAGLVSAVDRLVRDPDLRRTLGENGRRARLTTWSEAAHLDRYFELIRRCRRTLRGRVEGPQDPRMIRRPSGSPPPTEYAGAADRQSPRVG
;
A
#
# COMPACT_ATOMS: atom_id res chain seq x y z
N MET A 1 -23.63 -10.16 -3.38
CA MET A 1 -22.98 -10.42 -2.09
C MET A 1 -22.98 -9.14 -1.27
N LYS A 2 -22.95 -9.28 0.07
CA LYS A 2 -22.76 -8.17 0.99
C LYS A 2 -21.32 -8.11 1.46
N PHE A 3 -20.66 -6.97 1.26
CA PHE A 3 -19.30 -6.72 1.68
C PHE A 3 -19.26 -5.76 2.87
N CYS A 4 -18.42 -6.03 3.85
CA CYS A 4 -18.12 -5.13 4.94
C CYS A 4 -16.63 -4.82 4.94
N MET A 5 -16.26 -3.60 4.52
CA MET A 5 -14.88 -3.09 4.54
C MET A 5 -14.63 -2.46 5.91
N LEU A 6 -13.62 -2.94 6.62
CA LEU A 6 -13.19 -2.40 7.92
C LEU A 6 -11.84 -1.71 7.77
N THR A 7 -11.81 -0.39 8.01
CA THR A 7 -10.59 0.42 7.88
C THR A 7 -10.52 1.50 8.95
N THR A 8 -9.33 1.99 9.26
CA THR A 8 -9.18 3.11 10.20
C THR A 8 -9.65 4.42 9.59
N PHE A 9 -9.27 4.69 8.32
CA PHE A 9 -9.54 5.96 7.64
C PHE A 9 -10.33 5.73 6.37
N PHE A 10 -11.34 6.60 6.10
CA PHE A 10 -12.13 6.53 4.87
C PHE A 10 -12.87 7.84 4.57
N GLY A 11 -13.13 8.11 3.29
CA GLY A 11 -13.94 9.22 2.81
C GLY A 11 -13.46 10.58 3.33
N SER A 12 -14.36 11.35 3.95
CA SER A 12 -14.05 12.66 4.56
C SER A 12 -12.94 12.60 5.62
N HIS A 13 -12.75 11.45 6.24
CA HIS A 13 -11.84 11.23 7.37
C HIS A 13 -10.67 10.31 6.95
N SER A 14 -9.91 10.74 5.91
CA SER A 14 -8.89 9.87 5.33
C SER A 14 -7.56 10.55 5.07
N PHE A 15 -6.51 9.71 5.10
CA PHE A 15 -5.15 10.02 4.70
C PHE A 15 -4.61 8.91 3.81
N GLY A 16 -3.88 9.27 2.75
CA GLY A 16 -3.04 8.33 2.00
C GLY A 16 -3.75 7.34 1.06
N GLY A 17 -2.95 6.40 0.57
CA GLY A 17 -3.33 5.49 -0.51
C GLY A 17 -4.20 4.31 -0.11
N ASP A 18 -4.16 3.87 1.16
CA ASP A 18 -4.99 2.78 1.67
C ASP A 18 -6.49 3.12 1.62
N ALA A 19 -6.86 4.32 2.07
CA ALA A 19 -8.24 4.82 1.96
C ALA A 19 -8.69 4.96 0.50
N ALA A 20 -7.79 5.39 -0.39
CA ALA A 20 -8.07 5.48 -1.82
C ALA A 20 -8.34 4.09 -2.44
N PHE A 21 -7.58 3.06 -2.04
CA PHE A 21 -7.85 1.68 -2.48
C PHE A 21 -9.21 1.19 -1.99
N VAL A 22 -9.54 1.41 -0.72
CA VAL A 22 -10.83 1.00 -0.16
C VAL A 22 -11.99 1.68 -0.90
N ASP A 23 -11.86 2.98 -1.22
CA ASP A 23 -12.87 3.70 -1.99
C ASP A 23 -13.00 3.12 -3.41
N ARG A 24 -11.90 2.93 -4.12
CA ARG A 24 -11.88 2.33 -5.47
C ARG A 24 -12.54 0.95 -5.48
N LEU A 25 -12.13 0.06 -4.58
CA LEU A 25 -12.69 -1.29 -4.48
C LEU A 25 -14.18 -1.25 -4.13
N SER A 26 -14.60 -0.37 -3.21
CA SER A 26 -16.00 -0.22 -2.81
C SER A 26 -16.87 0.25 -3.98
N ARG A 27 -16.42 1.25 -4.75
CA ARG A 27 -17.09 1.74 -5.96
C ARG A 27 -17.23 0.65 -7.02
N THR A 28 -16.15 -0.06 -7.28
CA THR A 28 -16.09 -1.14 -8.24
C THR A 28 -17.04 -2.29 -7.88
N LEU A 29 -17.06 -2.71 -6.62
CA LEU A 29 -18.00 -3.74 -6.15
C LEU A 29 -19.46 -3.28 -6.21
N ALA A 30 -19.75 -2.02 -5.88
CA ALA A 30 -21.10 -1.47 -5.98
C ALA A 30 -21.57 -1.40 -7.44
N ARG A 31 -20.69 -0.97 -8.37
CA ARG A 31 -20.98 -1.01 -9.83
C ARG A 31 -21.24 -2.43 -10.34
N ALA A 32 -20.58 -3.42 -9.75
CA ALA A 32 -20.80 -4.83 -10.05
C ALA A 32 -22.08 -5.40 -9.38
N GLY A 33 -22.94 -4.56 -8.80
CA GLY A 33 -24.24 -4.96 -8.22
C GLY A 33 -24.14 -5.58 -6.81
N HIS A 34 -23.08 -5.30 -6.06
CA HIS A 34 -22.93 -5.77 -4.69
C HIS A 34 -23.29 -4.69 -3.67
N GLU A 35 -23.82 -5.10 -2.52
CA GLU A 35 -24.06 -4.23 -1.37
C GLU A 35 -22.75 -4.06 -0.60
N VAL A 36 -22.30 -2.82 -0.41
CA VAL A 36 -21.02 -2.52 0.21
C VAL A 36 -21.20 -1.61 1.43
N HIS A 37 -20.69 -2.05 2.57
CA HIS A 37 -20.65 -1.28 3.80
C HIS A 37 -19.19 -0.97 4.15
N VAL A 38 -18.88 0.31 4.38
CA VAL A 38 -17.55 0.73 4.83
C VAL A 38 -17.64 1.23 6.26
N VAL A 39 -16.93 0.57 7.17
CA VAL A 39 -16.88 0.94 8.58
C VAL A 39 -15.52 1.55 8.89
N HIS A 40 -15.50 2.79 9.36
CA HIS A 40 -14.26 3.51 9.67
C HIS A 40 -14.32 4.26 11.02
N CYS A 41 -13.19 4.81 11.44
CA CYS A 41 -13.02 5.41 12.76
C CYS A 41 -12.82 6.93 12.69
N ARG A 42 -13.86 7.69 13.04
CA ARG A 42 -13.78 9.15 13.13
C ARG A 42 -12.81 9.60 14.23
N ASP A 43 -12.84 8.96 15.41
CA ASP A 43 -11.94 9.33 16.51
C ASP A 43 -10.46 9.21 16.14
N ALA A 44 -10.10 8.22 15.27
CA ALA A 44 -8.73 8.04 14.81
C ALA A 44 -8.29 9.19 13.89
N PHE A 45 -9.20 9.67 13.04
CA PHE A 45 -8.93 10.83 12.19
C PHE A 45 -8.72 12.07 13.06
N GLU A 46 -9.61 12.36 14.00
CA GLU A 46 -9.49 13.50 14.93
C GLU A 46 -8.19 13.46 15.73
N ALA A 47 -7.76 12.27 16.16
CA ALA A 47 -6.49 12.08 16.90
C ALA A 47 -5.24 12.27 16.02
N SER A 48 -5.35 12.14 14.68
CA SER A 48 -4.21 12.08 13.75
C SER A 48 -4.12 13.26 12.81
N ARG A 49 -5.22 14.03 12.64
CA ARG A 49 -5.35 15.03 11.57
C ARG A 49 -4.47 16.28 11.71
N GLY A 50 -3.97 16.58 12.91
CA GLY A 50 -3.30 17.86 13.17
C GLY A 50 -4.18 19.04 12.77
N THR A 51 -3.72 19.86 11.83
CA THR A 51 -4.47 21.00 11.27
C THR A 51 -5.34 20.65 10.06
N GLN A 52 -5.35 19.40 9.60
CA GLN A 52 -6.15 19.00 8.43
C GLN A 52 -7.64 18.97 8.78
N THR A 53 -8.47 19.45 7.86
CA THR A 53 -9.93 19.40 7.98
C THR A 53 -10.49 18.21 7.20
N PRO A 54 -11.67 17.67 7.60
CA PRO A 54 -12.38 16.68 6.81
C PRO A 54 -12.68 17.22 5.41
N ARG A 55 -12.55 16.36 4.39
CA ARG A 55 -12.84 16.75 3.00
C ARG A 55 -14.28 16.41 2.65
N PRO A 56 -14.91 17.16 1.74
CA PRO A 56 -16.17 16.74 1.16
C PRO A 56 -16.03 15.35 0.54
N TYR A 57 -16.96 14.45 0.84
CA TYR A 57 -17.00 13.11 0.29
C TYR A 57 -18.46 12.64 0.21
N GLU A 58 -18.87 12.23 -0.97
CA GLU A 58 -20.16 11.59 -1.22
C GLU A 58 -19.94 10.11 -1.53
N PRO A 59 -20.55 9.20 -0.74
CA PRO A 59 -20.51 7.79 -1.05
C PRO A 59 -21.19 7.54 -2.40
N PRO A 60 -20.60 6.70 -3.26
CA PRO A 60 -21.26 6.33 -4.51
C PRO A 60 -22.52 5.51 -4.23
N PRO A 61 -23.48 5.45 -5.19
CA PRO A 61 -24.65 4.58 -5.08
C PRO A 61 -24.23 3.13 -4.77
N GLY A 62 -24.93 2.50 -3.84
CA GLY A 62 -24.65 1.12 -3.39
C GLY A 62 -23.57 0.99 -2.31
N VAL A 63 -22.93 2.09 -1.89
CA VAL A 63 -21.97 2.10 -0.78
C VAL A 63 -22.56 2.83 0.43
N GLN A 64 -22.64 2.13 1.56
CA GLN A 64 -23.07 2.68 2.85
C GLN A 64 -21.87 2.90 3.76
N VAL A 65 -21.70 4.11 4.30
CA VAL A 65 -20.56 4.48 5.15
C VAL A 65 -20.99 4.61 6.60
N HIS A 66 -20.30 3.89 7.49
CA HIS A 66 -20.52 3.88 8.93
C HIS A 66 -19.31 4.51 9.64
N ALA A 67 -19.41 5.79 9.97
CA ALA A 67 -18.38 6.53 10.70
C ALA A 67 -18.53 6.29 12.21
N LEU A 68 -17.68 5.46 12.78
CA LEU A 68 -17.71 5.15 14.21
C LEU A 68 -17.09 6.28 15.02
N GLN A 69 -17.85 6.75 16.00
CA GLN A 69 -17.42 7.69 17.01
C GLN A 69 -17.68 7.11 18.41
N SER A 70 -16.71 7.22 19.30
CA SER A 70 -16.80 6.76 20.68
C SER A 70 -17.03 7.93 21.64
N PRO A 71 -17.81 7.77 22.71
CA PRO A 71 -17.85 8.76 23.79
C PRO A 71 -16.47 9.07 24.40
N ALA A 72 -15.53 8.13 24.32
CA ALA A 72 -14.16 8.31 24.78
C ALA A 72 -13.28 9.16 23.81
N GLY A 73 -13.82 9.58 22.65
CA GLY A 73 -13.12 10.42 21.68
C GLY A 73 -11.72 9.89 21.34
N VAL A 74 -10.71 10.74 21.40
CA VAL A 74 -9.31 10.42 21.07
C VAL A 74 -8.67 9.35 21.98
N LEU A 75 -9.21 9.10 23.16
CA LEU A 75 -8.74 8.01 24.04
C LEU A 75 -9.03 6.63 23.44
N SER A 76 -10.06 6.51 22.61
CA SER A 76 -10.43 5.25 21.99
C SER A 76 -9.36 4.71 21.02
N PRO A 77 -8.82 5.47 20.03
CA PRO A 77 -7.71 5.02 19.22
C PRO A 77 -6.42 4.81 20.02
N LEU A 78 -6.16 5.60 21.06
CA LEU A 78 -5.01 5.42 21.94
C LEU A 78 -5.11 4.07 22.70
N ALA A 79 -6.25 3.76 23.26
CA ALA A 79 -6.50 2.47 23.93
C ALA A 79 -6.34 1.30 22.95
N THR A 80 -6.85 1.42 21.72
CA THR A 80 -6.63 0.44 20.65
C THR A 80 -5.14 0.26 20.35
N HIS A 81 -4.40 1.36 20.20
CA HIS A 81 -2.97 1.34 19.92
C HIS A 81 -2.19 0.61 21.02
N GLN A 82 -2.55 0.82 22.30
CA GLN A 82 -1.85 0.24 23.44
C GLN A 82 -2.25 -1.19 23.78
N THR A 83 -3.43 -1.64 23.36
CA THR A 83 -3.96 -2.98 23.71
C THR A 83 -4.08 -3.93 22.52
N GLY A 84 -4.07 -3.42 21.30
CA GLY A 84 -4.36 -4.19 20.09
C GLY A 84 -5.83 -4.67 20.02
N ARG A 85 -6.76 -4.05 20.76
CA ARG A 85 -8.16 -4.48 20.88
C ARG A 85 -9.13 -3.33 20.63
N PRO A 86 -10.34 -3.60 20.07
CA PRO A 86 -11.34 -2.57 19.75
C PRO A 86 -12.17 -2.11 20.96
N LEU A 87 -11.61 -2.02 22.13
CA LEU A 87 -12.28 -1.87 23.42
C LEU A 87 -13.63 -1.11 23.36
N PHE A 88 -13.60 0.19 23.06
CA PHE A 88 -14.78 1.05 23.01
C PHE A 88 -15.65 0.84 21.76
N LYS A 89 -15.13 0.17 20.73
CA LYS A 89 -15.80 -0.04 19.45
C LYS A 89 -16.32 -1.48 19.26
N THR A 90 -16.00 -2.39 20.20
CA THR A 90 -16.42 -3.79 20.11
C THR A 90 -17.94 -3.93 19.97
N GLY A 91 -18.71 -3.27 20.84
CA GLY A 91 -20.18 -3.34 20.82
C GLY A 91 -20.79 -2.81 19.52
N PRO A 92 -20.48 -1.57 19.13
CA PRO A 92 -20.95 -0.99 17.86
C PRO A 92 -20.60 -1.84 16.62
N ILE A 93 -19.34 -2.32 16.51
CA ILE A 93 -18.95 -3.14 15.35
C ILE A 93 -19.66 -4.49 15.37
N ARG A 94 -19.80 -5.16 16.52
CA ARG A 94 -20.58 -6.41 16.62
C ARG A 94 -22.04 -6.22 16.23
N ARG A 95 -22.65 -5.11 16.60
CA ARG A 95 -24.01 -4.78 16.21
C ARG A 95 -24.12 -4.63 14.70
N LEU A 96 -23.25 -3.80 14.10
CA LEU A 96 -23.20 -3.62 12.65
C LEU A 96 -23.01 -4.95 11.90
N LEU A 97 -22.05 -5.78 12.30
CA LEU A 97 -21.81 -7.08 11.66
C LEU A 97 -23.02 -8.01 11.75
N ARG A 98 -23.76 -7.99 12.88
CA ARG A 98 -24.97 -8.78 13.06
C ARG A 98 -26.11 -8.27 12.19
N ASP A 99 -26.27 -6.95 12.06
CA ASP A 99 -27.34 -6.31 11.31
C ASP A 99 -27.11 -6.43 9.79
N ILE A 100 -25.87 -6.21 9.32
CA ILE A 100 -25.44 -6.34 7.92
C ILE A 100 -25.45 -7.81 7.48
N ARG A 101 -24.97 -8.73 8.32
CA ARG A 101 -24.73 -10.14 7.98
C ARG A 101 -23.91 -10.28 6.69
N PRO A 102 -22.67 -9.77 6.67
CA PRO A 102 -21.87 -9.74 5.47
C PRO A 102 -21.47 -11.15 4.99
N ASP A 103 -21.41 -11.33 3.69
CA ASP A 103 -20.81 -12.50 3.04
C ASP A 103 -19.27 -12.49 3.12
N VAL A 104 -18.70 -11.28 3.11
CA VAL A 104 -17.26 -11.02 3.14
C VAL A 104 -16.97 -9.87 4.07
N ILE A 105 -16.06 -10.07 5.00
CA ILE A 105 -15.44 -8.99 5.77
C ILE A 105 -14.02 -8.80 5.23
N HIS A 106 -13.74 -7.62 4.72
CA HIS A 106 -12.43 -7.28 4.23
C HIS A 106 -11.79 -6.22 5.14
N PHE A 107 -10.78 -6.64 5.85
CA PHE A 107 -10.00 -5.79 6.74
C PHE A 107 -8.88 -5.09 5.95
N HIS A 108 -8.70 -3.80 6.23
CA HIS A 108 -7.67 -2.98 5.61
C HIS A 108 -6.72 -2.42 6.68
N ASN A 109 -6.70 -1.11 6.91
CA ASN A 109 -5.92 -0.55 8.00
C ASN A 109 -6.68 -0.70 9.33
N LEU A 110 -6.16 -1.48 10.27
CA LEU A 110 -6.79 -1.74 11.57
C LEU A 110 -6.13 -1.03 12.75
N SER A 111 -5.05 -0.29 12.51
CA SER A 111 -4.12 0.17 13.54
C SER A 111 -4.79 0.95 14.68
N LEU A 112 -5.82 1.75 14.39
CA LEU A 112 -6.49 2.63 15.38
C LEU A 112 -8.00 2.39 15.51
N ILE A 113 -8.63 1.62 14.63
CA ILE A 113 -10.05 1.27 14.75
C ILE A 113 -10.29 0.13 15.73
N GLY A 114 -9.33 -0.79 15.88
CA GLY A 114 -9.51 -1.92 16.82
C GLY A 114 -8.34 -2.88 16.89
N GLY A 115 -7.24 -2.62 16.18
CA GLY A 115 -6.07 -3.48 16.18
C GLY A 115 -6.36 -4.89 15.67
N PRO A 116 -5.46 -5.85 15.90
CA PRO A 116 -5.65 -7.24 15.47
C PRO A 116 -6.84 -7.92 16.15
N GLY A 117 -7.27 -7.42 17.31
CA GLY A 117 -8.45 -7.96 18.01
C GLY A 117 -9.75 -7.90 17.20
N LEU A 118 -9.85 -7.03 16.19
CA LEU A 118 -11.00 -7.00 15.27
C LEU A 118 -11.16 -8.28 14.47
N LEU A 119 -10.06 -8.93 14.08
CA LEU A 119 -10.08 -10.14 13.24
C LEU A 119 -10.82 -11.28 13.91
N THR A 120 -10.86 -11.29 15.25
CA THR A 120 -11.50 -12.35 16.06
C THR A 120 -13.00 -12.13 16.30
N LEU A 121 -13.56 -10.99 15.87
CA LEU A 121 -14.98 -10.74 16.06
C LEU A 121 -15.82 -11.80 15.33
N PRO A 122 -16.89 -12.34 15.97
CA PRO A 122 -17.71 -13.36 15.37
C PRO A 122 -18.49 -12.80 14.17
N ALA A 123 -18.44 -13.53 13.08
CA ALA A 123 -19.24 -13.30 11.87
C ALA A 123 -19.46 -14.66 11.17
N PRO A 124 -20.44 -15.46 11.66
CA PRO A 124 -20.66 -16.80 11.14
C PRO A 124 -20.90 -16.79 9.63
N GLY A 125 -20.20 -17.66 8.90
CA GLY A 125 -20.36 -17.82 7.45
C GLY A 125 -19.68 -16.76 6.58
N ALA A 126 -19.18 -15.67 7.16
CA ALA A 126 -18.45 -14.66 6.41
C ALA A 126 -17.01 -15.07 6.11
N VAL A 127 -16.56 -14.86 4.89
CA VAL A 127 -15.14 -14.93 4.52
C VAL A 127 -14.40 -13.73 5.11
N LYS A 128 -13.31 -13.97 5.81
CA LYS A 128 -12.47 -12.92 6.42
C LYS A 128 -11.17 -12.75 5.65
N LEU A 129 -11.04 -11.65 4.94
CA LEU A 129 -9.87 -11.25 4.18
C LEU A 129 -9.19 -10.05 4.85
N MET A 130 -7.89 -9.92 4.69
CA MET A 130 -7.15 -8.71 5.07
C MET A 130 -6.17 -8.34 3.98
N THR A 131 -6.09 -7.05 3.61
CA THR A 131 -5.05 -6.54 2.73
C THR A 131 -3.96 -5.82 3.54
N ALA A 132 -2.72 -6.21 3.33
CA ALA A 132 -1.54 -5.56 3.92
C ALA A 132 -1.17 -4.33 3.10
N HIS A 133 -1.83 -3.19 3.36
CA HIS A 133 -1.53 -1.91 2.68
C HIS A 133 -0.20 -1.30 3.10
N GLU A 134 0.29 -1.70 4.25
CA GLU A 134 1.52 -1.25 4.88
C GLU A 134 2.13 -2.40 5.67
N HIS A 135 3.32 -2.22 6.19
CA HIS A 135 3.99 -3.25 6.97
C HIS A 135 3.58 -3.28 8.46
N TRP A 136 2.42 -2.72 8.81
CA TRP A 136 1.97 -2.64 10.21
C TRP A 136 1.90 -4.00 10.92
N LEU A 137 1.55 -5.07 10.22
CA LEU A 137 1.50 -6.41 10.82
C LEU A 137 2.84 -6.81 11.42
N VAL A 138 3.95 -6.39 10.84
CA VAL A 138 5.32 -6.77 11.22
C VAL A 138 6.17 -5.61 11.75
N CYS A 139 5.73 -4.36 11.59
CA CYS A 139 6.43 -3.15 12.01
C CYS A 139 5.48 -2.17 12.72
N PRO A 140 5.71 -1.79 13.99
CA PRO A 140 4.85 -0.84 14.71
C PRO A 140 4.73 0.54 14.04
N LEU A 141 5.76 0.95 13.26
CA LEU A 141 5.80 2.21 12.52
C LEU A 141 5.33 2.07 11.06
N SER A 142 4.91 0.88 10.65
CA SER A 142 4.31 0.57 9.34
C SER A 142 5.23 0.62 8.12
N VAL A 143 6.41 1.24 8.19
CA VAL A 143 7.23 1.61 7.02
C VAL A 143 8.52 0.80 6.86
N LEU A 144 8.88 -0.09 7.81
CA LEU A 144 10.16 -0.80 7.83
C LEU A 144 11.38 0.11 7.66
N TRP A 145 11.29 1.32 8.20
CA TRP A 145 12.35 2.33 8.20
C TRP A 145 12.86 2.52 9.63
N LYS A 146 14.09 2.06 9.88
CA LYS A 146 14.64 1.96 11.24
C LYS A 146 15.32 3.26 11.65
N PHE A 147 14.96 3.78 12.81
CA PHE A 147 15.56 4.97 13.44
C PHE A 147 15.53 6.23 12.59
N ASN A 148 14.66 6.28 11.58
CA ASN A 148 14.65 7.33 10.55
C ASN A 148 15.96 7.46 9.76
N LEU A 149 16.72 6.38 9.65
CA LEU A 149 18.03 6.36 9.00
C LEU A 149 18.10 5.41 7.80
N GLY A 150 17.45 4.25 7.87
CA GLY A 150 17.57 3.26 6.81
C GLY A 150 16.57 2.11 6.93
N VAL A 151 16.63 1.21 5.96
CA VAL A 151 15.77 0.02 5.87
C VAL A 151 15.94 -0.85 7.12
N CYS A 152 14.81 -1.36 7.65
CA CYS A 152 14.79 -2.18 8.85
C CYS A 152 15.15 -3.64 8.54
N GLU A 153 16.39 -4.02 8.73
CA GLU A 153 16.86 -5.41 8.61
C GLU A 153 16.70 -6.18 9.92
N THR A 154 17.07 -5.57 11.04
CA THR A 154 17.04 -6.18 12.37
C THR A 154 16.04 -5.50 13.29
N ARG A 155 15.32 -6.29 14.12
CA ARG A 155 14.23 -5.79 14.96
C ARG A 155 14.72 -5.18 16.27
N GLU A 156 14.56 -3.87 16.40
CA GLU A 156 14.69 -3.13 17.67
C GLU A 156 13.45 -2.26 17.90
N CYS A 157 12.27 -2.86 17.78
CA CYS A 157 11.00 -2.14 17.65
C CYS A 157 10.70 -1.19 18.80
N VAL A 158 11.02 -1.56 20.05
CA VAL A 158 10.77 -0.68 21.21
C VAL A 158 11.64 0.58 21.11
N ARG A 159 12.95 0.41 20.90
CA ARG A 159 13.89 1.54 20.74
C ARG A 159 13.53 2.43 19.55
N CYS A 160 13.17 1.79 18.42
CA CYS A 160 12.74 2.50 17.22
C CYS A 160 11.47 3.34 17.45
N CYS A 161 10.46 2.80 18.17
CA CYS A 161 9.26 3.55 18.54
C CYS A 161 9.58 4.74 19.44
N VAL A 162 10.41 4.54 20.47
CA VAL A 162 10.81 5.63 21.40
C VAL A 162 11.51 6.75 20.65
N GLN A 163 12.47 6.41 19.76
CA GLN A 163 13.17 7.41 18.94
C GLN A 163 12.23 8.14 17.97
N ALA A 164 11.23 7.45 17.44
CA ALA A 164 10.18 8.05 16.60
C ALA A 164 9.12 8.81 17.41
N LYS A 165 9.31 8.98 18.74
CA LYS A 165 8.35 9.62 19.66
C LYS A 165 6.95 8.98 19.59
N ARG A 166 6.90 7.67 19.37
CA ARG A 166 5.66 6.87 19.34
C ARG A 166 5.64 5.88 20.51
N PRO A 167 4.52 5.74 21.23
CA PRO A 167 4.42 4.76 22.32
C PRO A 167 4.64 3.33 21.77
N PRO A 168 5.49 2.51 22.42
CA PRO A 168 5.69 1.12 22.01
C PRO A 168 4.42 0.28 22.17
N GLN A 169 4.16 -0.61 21.21
CA GLN A 169 3.03 -1.55 21.23
C GLN A 169 3.43 -2.86 21.91
N LEU A 170 3.45 -2.89 23.26
CA LEU A 170 3.94 -4.04 24.03
C LEU A 170 3.13 -5.32 23.82
N TRP A 171 1.84 -5.20 23.48
CA TRP A 171 0.98 -6.34 23.14
C TRP A 171 1.49 -7.18 21.97
N ARG A 172 2.37 -6.65 21.11
CA ARG A 172 3.01 -7.41 20.02
C ARG A 172 3.88 -8.57 20.54
N LYS A 173 4.30 -8.53 21.79
CA LYS A 173 5.06 -9.61 22.45
C LYS A 173 4.17 -10.68 23.09
N THR A 174 2.85 -10.54 23.08
CA THR A 174 1.92 -11.45 23.78
C THR A 174 1.35 -12.57 22.90
N GLY A 175 1.77 -12.68 21.63
CA GLY A 175 1.17 -13.58 20.64
C GLY A 175 -0.25 -13.18 20.21
N LEU A 176 -0.72 -11.98 20.57
CA LEU A 176 -2.06 -11.49 20.18
C LEU A 176 -2.17 -11.42 18.64
N MET A 177 -1.12 -10.93 17.96
CA MET A 177 -1.11 -10.83 16.50
C MET A 177 -1.35 -12.18 15.85
N ASP A 178 -0.57 -13.20 16.23
CA ASP A 178 -0.63 -14.54 15.62
C ASP A 178 -2.00 -15.20 15.86
N ARG A 179 -2.51 -15.12 17.11
CA ARG A 179 -3.85 -15.63 17.45
C ARG A 179 -4.95 -14.91 16.67
N SER A 180 -4.80 -13.62 16.44
CA SER A 180 -5.79 -12.85 15.69
C SER A 180 -5.73 -13.14 14.20
N LEU A 181 -4.54 -13.24 13.63
CA LEU A 181 -4.35 -13.63 12.23
C LEU A 181 -4.88 -15.04 11.94
N ALA A 182 -4.89 -15.94 12.94
CA ALA A 182 -5.48 -17.26 12.79
C ALA A 182 -6.98 -17.24 12.42
N ALA A 183 -7.68 -16.16 12.68
CA ALA A 183 -9.09 -15.97 12.30
C ALA A 183 -9.30 -15.55 10.84
N LEU A 184 -8.25 -15.22 10.09
CA LEU A 184 -8.34 -14.87 8.67
C LEU A 184 -8.40 -16.12 7.79
N ASP A 185 -9.18 -16.05 6.71
CA ASP A 185 -9.15 -17.04 5.64
C ASP A 185 -8.01 -16.79 4.67
N ALA A 186 -7.67 -15.51 4.40
CA ALA A 186 -6.50 -15.16 3.61
C ALA A 186 -5.96 -13.76 3.99
N LEU A 187 -4.62 -13.62 3.90
CA LEU A 187 -3.91 -12.34 3.93
C LEU A 187 -3.50 -11.97 2.50
N ILE A 188 -4.02 -10.86 2.00
CA ILE A 188 -3.72 -10.33 0.68
C ILE A 188 -2.51 -9.40 0.77
N CYS A 189 -1.51 -9.66 -0.07
CA CYS A 189 -0.35 -8.79 -0.25
C CYS A 189 -0.39 -8.18 -1.66
N PRO A 190 -0.26 -6.85 -1.80
CA PRO A 190 -0.39 -6.19 -3.09
C PRO A 190 0.81 -6.42 -4.01
N SER A 191 1.93 -6.91 -3.48
CA SER A 191 3.11 -7.30 -4.24
C SER A 191 3.75 -8.57 -3.67
N ARG A 192 4.58 -9.24 -4.47
CA ARG A 192 5.38 -10.38 -4.03
C ARG A 192 6.44 -9.96 -3.01
N SER A 193 7.01 -8.76 -3.19
CA SER A 193 7.93 -8.16 -2.22
C SER A 193 7.27 -7.97 -0.85
N THR A 194 6.07 -7.39 -0.80
CA THR A 194 5.31 -7.27 0.45
C THR A 194 5.02 -8.63 1.08
N MET A 195 4.65 -9.62 0.27
CA MET A 195 4.42 -10.99 0.73
C MET A 195 5.70 -11.58 1.34
N ALA A 196 6.82 -11.48 0.65
CA ALA A 196 8.11 -11.98 1.12
C ALA A 196 8.54 -11.32 2.44
N GLU A 197 8.38 -9.99 2.56
CA GLU A 197 8.72 -9.27 3.79
C GLU A 197 7.85 -9.68 4.99
N HIS A 198 6.56 -9.94 4.78
CA HIS A 198 5.68 -10.45 5.84
C HIS A 198 6.06 -11.87 6.27
N VAL A 199 6.30 -12.77 5.31
CA VAL A 199 6.74 -14.15 5.59
C VAL A 199 8.10 -14.17 6.28
N ARG A 200 9.10 -13.44 5.76
CA ARG A 200 10.44 -13.32 6.35
C ARG A 200 10.39 -12.83 7.81
N ARG A 201 9.38 -12.00 8.14
CA ARG A 201 9.18 -11.45 9.48
C ARG A 201 8.21 -12.26 10.34
N GLY A 202 7.91 -13.51 9.96
CA GLY A 202 7.23 -14.49 10.80
C GLY A 202 5.72 -14.54 10.64
N ILE A 203 5.14 -13.99 9.57
CA ILE A 203 3.73 -14.25 9.24
C ILE A 203 3.61 -15.66 8.66
N THR A 204 2.89 -16.53 9.36
CA THR A 204 2.70 -17.94 8.99
C THR A 204 1.35 -18.23 8.31
N ARG A 205 0.47 -17.23 8.23
CA ARG A 205 -0.83 -17.37 7.57
C ARG A 205 -0.68 -17.46 6.05
N PRO A 206 -1.56 -18.22 5.38
CA PRO A 206 -1.60 -18.22 3.92
C PRO A 206 -1.69 -16.80 3.37
N THR A 207 -0.69 -16.41 2.60
CA THR A 207 -0.62 -15.13 1.91
C THR A 207 -0.98 -15.30 0.44
N VAL A 208 -1.67 -14.32 -0.12
CA VAL A 208 -2.10 -14.32 -1.53
C VAL A 208 -1.64 -13.03 -2.18
N HIS A 209 -0.92 -13.15 -3.29
CA HIS A 209 -0.56 -12.00 -4.11
C HIS A 209 -1.77 -11.57 -4.93
N LEU A 210 -2.31 -10.38 -4.63
CA LEU A 210 -3.36 -9.73 -5.38
C LEU A 210 -2.99 -8.25 -5.55
N PRO A 211 -2.46 -7.86 -6.72
CA PRO A 211 -2.01 -6.49 -6.93
C PRO A 211 -3.18 -5.50 -6.93
N TYR A 212 -2.88 -4.25 -6.64
CA TYR A 212 -3.84 -3.17 -6.80
C TYR A 212 -4.19 -2.96 -8.27
N PHE A 213 -5.19 -2.12 -8.49
CA PHE A 213 -5.67 -1.74 -9.81
C PHE A 213 -6.00 -0.25 -9.86
N LEU A 214 -6.12 0.29 -11.06
CA LEU A 214 -6.78 1.56 -11.29
C LEU A 214 -8.12 1.29 -11.97
N PRO A 215 -9.21 1.97 -11.54
CA PRO A 215 -10.48 1.96 -12.25
C PRO A 215 -10.33 2.44 -13.70
N GLU A 216 -11.24 2.04 -14.56
CA GLU A 216 -11.22 2.46 -15.97
C GLU A 216 -11.47 3.98 -16.11
N ASP A 217 -12.26 4.54 -15.21
CA ASP A 217 -12.63 5.96 -15.12
C ASP A 217 -11.74 6.77 -14.16
N TYR A 218 -10.51 6.31 -13.89
CA TYR A 218 -9.65 6.88 -12.85
C TYR A 218 -9.38 8.38 -13.04
N THR A 219 -9.12 8.83 -14.25
CA THR A 219 -8.84 10.24 -14.57
C THR A 219 -10.09 11.05 -14.88
N GLY A 220 -11.26 10.40 -15.05
CA GLY A 220 -12.62 10.98 -15.00
C GLY A 220 -13.00 12.04 -16.02
N SER A 221 -12.11 12.45 -16.91
CA SER A 221 -12.42 13.51 -17.90
C SER A 221 -11.48 13.46 -19.09
N PRO A 222 -11.95 13.87 -20.29
CA PRO A 222 -11.05 14.04 -21.41
C PRO A 222 -9.92 14.98 -21.04
N ALA A 223 -8.74 14.62 -21.48
CA ALA A 223 -7.48 15.23 -21.14
C ALA A 223 -7.55 16.77 -21.05
N SER A 224 -7.32 17.32 -19.87
CA SER A 224 -6.83 18.70 -19.81
C SER A 224 -5.62 18.81 -20.73
N PRO A 225 -5.51 19.88 -21.53
CA PRO A 225 -4.34 20.07 -22.39
C PRO A 225 -3.08 19.91 -21.55
N THR A 226 -2.13 19.12 -22.04
CA THR A 226 -0.82 19.04 -21.41
C THR A 226 -0.17 20.41 -21.56
N PRO A 227 0.23 21.08 -20.48
CA PRO A 227 0.93 22.35 -20.61
C PRO A 227 2.17 22.18 -21.47
N LEU A 228 2.36 23.06 -22.45
CA LEU A 228 3.59 23.10 -23.23
C LEU A 228 4.72 23.56 -22.29
N HIS A 229 5.81 22.80 -22.27
CA HIS A 229 7.03 23.14 -21.55
C HIS A 229 8.16 23.27 -22.55
N ASP A 230 8.93 24.35 -22.43
CA ASP A 230 10.05 24.63 -23.34
C ASP A 230 11.22 23.65 -23.16
N ARG A 231 11.29 22.99 -22.01
CA ARG A 231 12.34 22.06 -21.65
C ARG A 231 11.76 20.66 -21.32
N PRO A 232 12.51 19.58 -21.63
CA PRO A 232 12.14 18.25 -21.18
C PRO A 232 12.13 18.20 -19.65
N TYR A 233 11.19 17.46 -19.06
CA TYR A 233 11.14 17.31 -17.62
C TYR A 233 10.79 15.88 -17.19
N VAL A 234 11.26 15.52 -15.99
CA VAL A 234 10.80 14.36 -15.25
C VAL A 234 9.84 14.79 -14.14
N ALA A 235 8.81 13.99 -13.90
CA ALA A 235 7.86 14.23 -12.84
C ALA A 235 8.13 13.31 -11.65
N ALA A 236 7.85 13.78 -10.44
CA ALA A 236 7.82 12.95 -9.24
C ALA A 236 6.60 13.35 -8.39
N ALA A 237 5.88 12.38 -7.81
CA ALA A 237 4.67 12.68 -7.05
C ALA A 237 4.54 11.83 -5.80
N GLY A 238 4.02 12.44 -4.73
CA GLY A 238 3.75 11.76 -3.47
C GLY A 238 3.73 12.68 -2.26
N ARG A 239 3.62 12.09 -1.06
CA ARG A 239 3.80 12.84 0.18
C ARG A 239 5.26 13.27 0.32
N LEU A 240 5.50 14.55 0.59
CA LEU A 240 6.86 15.07 0.76
C LEU A 240 7.38 14.69 2.16
N GLU A 241 7.84 13.45 2.25
CA GLU A 241 8.44 12.82 3.43
C GLU A 241 9.86 12.34 3.08
N THR A 242 10.77 12.32 4.04
CA THR A 242 12.17 11.89 3.86
C THR A 242 12.26 10.52 3.18
N ILE A 243 11.37 9.60 3.58
CA ILE A 243 11.37 8.22 3.08
C ILE A 243 10.97 8.08 1.61
N LYS A 244 10.41 9.12 0.99
CA LYS A 244 10.03 9.12 -0.44
C LYS A 244 11.20 9.44 -1.38
N GLY A 245 12.35 9.86 -0.84
CA GLY A 245 13.59 9.97 -1.59
C GLY A 245 13.66 11.13 -2.59
N PHE A 246 12.76 12.12 -2.51
CA PHE A 246 12.78 13.30 -3.41
C PHE A 246 14.11 14.07 -3.34
N GLN A 247 14.80 14.03 -2.20
CA GLN A 247 16.15 14.61 -2.05
C GLN A 247 17.15 14.00 -3.05
N ASP A 248 17.05 12.70 -3.33
CA ASP A 248 17.95 12.03 -4.27
C ASP A 248 17.62 12.43 -5.72
N ALA A 249 16.33 12.63 -6.02
CA ALA A 249 15.90 13.15 -7.32
C ALA A 249 16.40 14.59 -7.54
N ILE A 250 16.30 15.47 -6.52
CA ILE A 250 16.83 16.84 -6.59
C ILE A 250 18.33 16.82 -6.84
N ASP A 251 19.08 16.00 -6.11
CA ASP A 251 20.55 15.93 -6.29
C ASP A 251 20.94 15.41 -7.69
N ALA A 252 20.16 14.51 -8.27
CA ALA A 252 20.38 14.03 -9.63
C ALA A 252 20.28 15.17 -10.67
N MET A 253 19.39 16.15 -10.44
CA MET A 253 19.21 17.28 -11.36
C MET A 253 20.42 18.23 -11.41
N ARG A 254 21.31 18.22 -10.42
CA ARG A 254 22.60 18.95 -10.51
C ARG A 254 23.49 18.48 -11.65
N ARG A 255 23.31 17.21 -12.07
CA ARG A 255 24.04 16.58 -13.19
C ARG A 255 23.26 16.59 -14.50
N LEU A 256 22.04 17.10 -14.49
CA LEU A 256 21.12 17.17 -15.62
C LEU A 256 20.56 18.60 -15.75
N PRO A 257 21.42 19.61 -16.01
CA PRO A 257 21.03 21.01 -15.97
C PRO A 257 19.98 21.38 -17.04
N ASP A 258 19.87 20.59 -18.11
CA ASP A 258 18.94 20.81 -19.23
C ASP A 258 17.63 20.07 -19.07
N VAL A 259 17.42 19.36 -17.97
CA VAL A 259 16.18 18.63 -17.65
C VAL A 259 15.57 19.22 -16.39
N ASP A 260 14.27 19.49 -16.43
CA ASP A 260 13.53 19.94 -15.25
C ASP A 260 13.04 18.77 -14.41
N LEU A 261 12.98 18.96 -13.09
CA LEU A 261 12.27 18.09 -12.15
C LEU A 261 11.04 18.81 -11.63
N ARG A 262 9.85 18.21 -11.83
CA ARG A 262 8.58 18.73 -11.32
C ARG A 262 8.06 17.82 -10.23
N ILE A 263 7.96 18.36 -9.00
CA ILE A 263 7.57 17.61 -7.79
C ILE A 263 6.15 17.99 -7.39
N ALA A 264 5.22 17.04 -7.53
CA ALA A 264 3.83 17.19 -7.11
C ALA A 264 3.59 16.55 -5.74
N GLY A 265 3.07 17.31 -4.80
CA GLY A 265 2.75 16.84 -3.46
C GLY A 265 2.89 17.90 -2.38
N SER A 266 2.70 17.48 -1.14
CA SER A 266 2.93 18.29 0.06
C SER A 266 3.33 17.37 1.22
N GLY A 267 3.99 17.90 2.23
CA GLY A 267 4.38 17.13 3.40
C GLY A 267 5.35 17.86 4.32
N GLU A 268 5.66 17.25 5.45
CA GLU A 268 6.51 17.84 6.48
C GLU A 268 7.97 18.10 6.04
N TYR A 269 8.41 17.37 5.01
CA TYR A 269 9.78 17.50 4.49
C TYR A 269 9.91 18.53 3.37
N GLU A 270 8.83 19.22 2.98
CA GLU A 270 8.82 20.18 1.87
C GLU A 270 9.83 21.33 2.06
N ALA A 271 9.88 21.92 3.25
CA ALA A 271 10.81 23.03 3.53
C ALA A 271 12.28 22.60 3.32
N ALA A 272 12.65 21.40 3.81
CA ALA A 272 14.00 20.88 3.62
C ALA A 272 14.31 20.56 2.14
N LEU A 273 13.33 20.09 1.37
CA LEU A 273 13.51 19.86 -0.07
C LEU A 273 13.68 21.17 -0.83
N ARG A 274 12.94 22.23 -0.49
CA ARG A 274 13.10 23.56 -1.10
C ARG A 274 14.48 24.15 -0.79
N THR A 275 14.95 24.04 0.45
CA THR A 275 16.32 24.44 0.82
C THR A 275 17.37 23.66 0.01
N ARG A 276 17.16 22.35 -0.18
CA ARG A 276 18.09 21.52 -0.99
C ARG A 276 18.13 21.92 -2.46
N ALA A 277 17.03 22.41 -2.98
CA ALA A 277 16.88 22.89 -4.36
C ALA A 277 17.26 24.36 -4.53
N GLU A 278 17.72 25.06 -3.48
CA GLU A 278 18.07 26.45 -3.55
C GLU A 278 19.19 26.70 -4.58
N GLY A 279 18.98 27.70 -5.43
CA GLY A 279 19.86 28.00 -6.56
C GLY A 279 19.73 27.08 -7.78
N MET A 280 18.79 26.13 -7.78
CA MET A 280 18.53 25.24 -8.92
C MET A 280 17.31 25.74 -9.71
N ALA A 281 17.55 26.30 -10.91
CA ALA A 281 16.48 26.80 -11.78
C ALA A 281 15.64 25.68 -12.42
N ASN A 282 16.13 24.44 -12.39
CA ASN A 282 15.51 23.27 -13.00
C ASN A 282 14.75 22.37 -12.01
N VAL A 283 14.39 22.86 -10.79
CA VAL A 283 13.58 22.12 -9.83
C VAL A 283 12.34 22.93 -9.46
N HIS A 284 11.16 22.35 -9.72
CA HIS A 284 9.87 23.00 -9.54
C HIS A 284 8.98 22.22 -8.58
N PHE A 285 8.28 22.92 -7.68
CA PHE A 285 7.33 22.34 -6.74
C PHE A 285 5.93 22.74 -7.13
N GLU A 286 5.14 21.79 -7.61
CA GLU A 286 3.79 21.96 -8.12
C GLU A 286 2.72 22.02 -7.01
N GLY A 287 3.12 21.75 -5.77
CA GLY A 287 2.17 21.60 -4.67
C GLY A 287 1.29 20.36 -4.86
N ARG A 288 0.17 20.34 -4.14
CA ARG A 288 -0.76 19.22 -4.22
C ARG A 288 -1.69 19.36 -5.42
N LEU A 289 -1.64 18.39 -6.33
CA LEU A 289 -2.47 18.32 -7.53
C LEU A 289 -3.69 17.39 -7.32
N VAL A 290 -4.80 17.71 -7.99
CA VAL A 290 -5.94 16.79 -8.19
C VAL A 290 -5.60 15.78 -9.29
N ALA A 291 -6.33 14.66 -9.33
CA ALA A 291 -6.00 13.54 -10.24
C ALA A 291 -5.83 13.96 -11.71
N ALA A 292 -6.75 14.80 -12.23
CA ALA A 292 -6.66 15.27 -13.63
C ALA A 292 -5.41 16.13 -13.91
N ALA A 293 -5.03 17.01 -12.97
CA ALA A 293 -3.82 17.83 -13.09
C ALA A 293 -2.55 16.99 -12.96
N LEU A 294 -2.55 15.98 -12.08
CA LEU A 294 -1.46 15.04 -11.94
C LEU A 294 -1.27 14.20 -13.23
N ALA A 295 -2.36 13.74 -13.81
CA ALA A 295 -2.37 13.03 -15.09
C ALA A 295 -1.77 13.90 -16.23
N ALA A 296 -2.16 15.18 -16.30
CA ALA A 296 -1.61 16.12 -17.27
C ALA A 296 -0.10 16.34 -17.06
N LEU A 297 0.33 16.48 -15.80
CA LEU A 297 1.75 16.59 -15.45
C LEU A 297 2.53 15.33 -15.90
N PHE A 298 1.99 14.15 -15.68
CA PHE A 298 2.65 12.91 -16.08
C PHE A 298 2.71 12.80 -17.61
N ARG A 299 1.61 13.05 -18.30
CA ARG A 299 1.52 12.93 -19.78
C ARG A 299 2.59 13.74 -20.53
N GLY A 300 2.97 14.90 -19.99
CA GLY A 300 4.02 15.73 -20.57
C GLY A 300 5.44 15.35 -20.16
N ALA A 301 5.60 14.45 -19.18
CA ALA A 301 6.91 14.09 -18.65
C ALA A 301 7.66 13.11 -19.55
N VAL A 302 8.98 13.22 -19.57
CA VAL A 302 9.88 12.21 -20.17
C VAL A 302 9.79 10.89 -19.39
N ALA A 303 9.68 10.97 -18.08
CA ALA A 303 9.49 9.84 -17.17
C ALA A 303 8.91 10.29 -15.82
N VAL A 304 8.31 9.35 -15.09
CA VAL A 304 7.99 9.55 -13.67
C VAL A 304 9.03 8.87 -12.81
N VAL A 305 9.69 9.64 -11.94
CA VAL A 305 10.74 9.16 -11.04
C VAL A 305 10.13 8.77 -9.70
N VAL A 306 10.40 7.55 -9.22
CA VAL A 306 9.93 7.03 -7.93
C VAL A 306 11.14 6.61 -7.08
N PRO A 307 11.77 7.56 -6.37
CA PRO A 307 13.05 7.35 -5.70
C PRO A 307 12.92 6.85 -4.25
N SER A 308 11.80 6.25 -3.89
CA SER A 308 11.47 5.84 -2.50
C SER A 308 12.60 5.05 -1.83
N LEU A 309 12.91 5.42 -0.58
CA LEU A 309 13.94 4.81 0.25
C LEU A 309 13.41 3.68 1.14
N VAL A 310 12.11 3.40 1.09
CA VAL A 310 11.45 2.35 1.89
C VAL A 310 10.88 1.26 1.01
N TYR A 311 10.59 0.11 1.62
CA TYR A 311 9.81 -0.95 0.97
C TYR A 311 8.40 -0.45 0.65
N GLU A 312 8.21 0.09 -0.57
CA GLU A 312 6.86 0.35 -1.05
C GLU A 312 6.09 -0.96 -1.10
N THR A 313 4.86 -0.96 -0.63
CA THR A 313 4.01 -2.15 -0.68
C THR A 313 3.47 -2.41 -2.08
N PHE A 314 3.33 -1.35 -2.89
CA PHE A 314 2.93 -1.44 -4.29
C PHE A 314 3.50 -0.29 -5.13
N GLY A 315 2.99 0.95 -4.97
CA GLY A 315 3.41 2.11 -5.76
C GLY A 315 2.35 2.56 -6.77
N TYR A 316 1.24 3.12 -6.29
CA TYR A 316 0.18 3.64 -7.15
C TYR A 316 0.66 4.62 -8.21
N VAL A 317 1.62 5.47 -7.87
CA VAL A 317 2.19 6.46 -8.79
C VAL A 317 2.76 5.83 -10.07
N VAL A 318 3.23 4.57 -9.98
CA VAL A 318 3.68 3.80 -11.15
C VAL A 318 2.50 3.48 -12.09
N LEU A 319 1.37 3.03 -11.52
CA LEU A 319 0.18 2.77 -12.32
C LEU A 319 -0.41 4.04 -12.92
N GLU A 320 -0.37 5.14 -12.17
CA GLU A 320 -0.82 6.45 -12.64
C GLU A 320 0.03 6.97 -13.80
N ALA A 321 1.34 6.75 -13.77
CA ALA A 321 2.23 7.03 -14.89
C ALA A 321 1.94 6.13 -16.12
N PHE A 322 1.74 4.84 -15.88
CA PHE A 322 1.41 3.88 -16.94
C PHE A 322 0.05 4.15 -17.59
N ASP A 323 -0.92 4.66 -16.83
CA ASP A 323 -2.22 5.07 -17.38
C ASP A 323 -2.08 6.18 -18.43
N GLU A 324 -1.12 7.08 -18.22
CA GLU A 324 -0.76 8.15 -19.16
C GLU A 324 0.24 7.72 -20.25
N GLY A 325 0.66 6.45 -20.26
CA GLY A 325 1.64 5.94 -21.25
C GLY A 325 3.05 6.47 -21.04
N VAL A 326 3.40 6.83 -19.81
CA VAL A 326 4.70 7.41 -19.45
C VAL A 326 5.55 6.37 -18.73
N PRO A 327 6.82 6.17 -19.14
CA PRO A 327 7.71 5.23 -18.47
C PRO A 327 8.10 5.72 -17.08
N VAL A 328 8.48 4.78 -16.22
CA VAL A 328 8.92 5.10 -14.85
C VAL A 328 10.42 4.83 -14.68
N VAL A 329 11.04 5.61 -13.80
CA VAL A 329 12.40 5.36 -13.30
C VAL A 329 12.30 5.13 -11.81
N VAL A 330 12.52 3.90 -11.36
CA VAL A 330 12.22 3.49 -10.00
C VAL A 330 13.46 2.96 -9.27
N ARG A 331 13.55 3.20 -7.96
CA ARG A 331 14.61 2.61 -7.14
C ARG A 331 14.43 1.10 -7.03
N ASN A 332 15.53 0.34 -7.01
CA ASN A 332 15.53 -1.11 -6.77
C ASN A 332 15.20 -1.43 -5.30
N LEU A 333 13.96 -1.17 -4.90
CA LEU A 333 13.53 -1.42 -3.52
C LEU A 333 12.03 -1.75 -3.45
N GLY A 334 11.69 -2.76 -2.66
CA GLY A 334 10.30 -3.13 -2.39
C GLY A 334 9.56 -3.63 -3.63
N ALA A 335 8.34 -3.16 -3.84
CA ALA A 335 7.49 -3.56 -4.96
C ALA A 335 7.85 -2.88 -6.30
N LEU A 336 8.62 -1.81 -6.29
CA LEU A 336 8.86 -0.97 -7.46
C LEU A 336 9.54 -1.73 -8.62
N PRO A 337 10.66 -2.47 -8.41
CA PRO A 337 11.27 -3.25 -9.48
C PRO A 337 10.37 -4.37 -9.99
N GLU A 338 9.49 -4.93 -9.13
CA GLU A 338 8.52 -5.94 -9.53
C GLU A 338 7.52 -5.41 -10.55
N LEU A 339 7.05 -4.16 -10.39
CA LEU A 339 6.14 -3.51 -11.33
C LEU A 339 6.81 -3.27 -12.67
N VAL A 340 8.07 -2.83 -12.67
CA VAL A 340 8.85 -2.63 -13.90
C VAL A 340 9.10 -3.96 -14.60
N ALA A 341 9.51 -5.00 -13.88
CA ALA A 341 9.74 -6.33 -14.46
C ALA A 341 8.47 -6.94 -15.04
N ALA A 342 7.31 -6.74 -14.40
CA ALA A 342 6.02 -7.28 -14.86
C ALA A 342 5.46 -6.53 -16.08
N SER A 343 5.80 -5.25 -16.24
CA SER A 343 5.28 -4.40 -17.33
C SER A 343 6.23 -4.25 -18.50
N GLY A 344 7.54 -4.26 -18.25
CA GLY A 344 8.53 -3.73 -19.20
C GLY A 344 8.39 -2.21 -19.42
N GLY A 345 7.76 -1.48 -18.46
CA GLY A 345 7.37 -0.08 -18.63
C GLY A 345 8.32 0.92 -17.97
N GLY A 346 9.57 0.56 -17.69
CA GLY A 346 10.46 1.50 -17.01
C GLY A 346 11.90 1.02 -16.86
N ILE A 347 12.67 1.78 -16.10
CA ILE A 347 14.07 1.51 -15.77
C ILE A 347 14.21 1.46 -14.25
N VAL A 348 14.95 0.46 -13.77
CA VAL A 348 15.29 0.31 -12.34
C VAL A 348 16.68 0.88 -12.10
N PHE A 349 16.86 1.67 -11.05
CA PHE A 349 18.15 2.22 -10.64
C PHE A 349 18.53 1.81 -9.23
N GLU A 350 19.83 1.68 -8.97
CA GLU A 350 20.38 1.32 -7.65
C GLU A 350 20.83 2.55 -6.85
N ASP A 351 21.49 3.47 -7.53
CA ASP A 351 22.17 4.61 -6.94
C ASP A 351 21.94 5.91 -7.73
N GLN A 352 22.56 6.97 -7.27
CA GLN A 352 22.49 8.29 -7.89
C GLN A 352 22.98 8.30 -9.36
N ALA A 353 24.04 7.56 -9.66
CA ALA A 353 24.59 7.51 -11.02
C ALA A 353 23.63 6.79 -11.96
N GLY A 354 23.04 5.69 -11.48
CA GLY A 354 22.00 4.95 -12.20
C GLY A 354 20.75 5.78 -12.48
N LEU A 355 20.31 6.61 -11.51
CA LEU A 355 19.19 7.53 -11.70
C LEU A 355 19.47 8.55 -12.80
N VAL A 356 20.65 9.22 -12.75
CA VAL A 356 21.06 10.17 -13.77
C VAL A 356 21.14 9.52 -15.15
N SER A 357 21.79 8.35 -15.25
CA SER A 357 21.90 7.60 -16.52
C SER A 357 20.55 7.19 -17.08
N ALA A 358 19.64 6.74 -16.23
CA ALA A 358 18.28 6.35 -16.68
C ALA A 358 17.49 7.54 -17.24
N VAL A 359 17.55 8.69 -16.57
CA VAL A 359 16.87 9.92 -17.03
C VAL A 359 17.50 10.42 -18.33
N ASP A 360 18.85 10.55 -18.41
CA ASP A 360 19.56 10.99 -19.62
C ASP A 360 19.26 10.10 -20.81
N ARG A 361 19.24 8.78 -20.62
CA ARG A 361 18.88 7.83 -21.66
C ARG A 361 17.46 8.07 -22.21
N LEU A 362 16.46 8.28 -21.33
CA LEU A 362 15.08 8.52 -21.74
C LEU A 362 14.89 9.89 -22.39
N VAL A 363 15.70 10.88 -22.06
CA VAL A 363 15.70 12.18 -22.74
C VAL A 363 16.24 12.03 -24.18
N ARG A 364 17.34 11.31 -24.36
CA ARG A 364 18.04 11.18 -25.66
C ARG A 364 17.41 10.16 -26.60
N ASP A 365 16.63 9.21 -26.07
CA ASP A 365 16.03 8.12 -26.86
C ASP A 365 14.48 8.16 -26.80
N PRO A 366 13.84 8.94 -27.68
CA PRO A 366 12.37 9.03 -27.75
C PRO A 366 11.69 7.70 -28.11
N ASP A 367 12.36 6.83 -28.87
CA ASP A 367 11.79 5.54 -29.27
C ASP A 367 11.76 4.56 -28.11
N LEU A 368 12.84 4.50 -27.33
CA LEU A 368 12.86 3.76 -26.06
C LEU A 368 11.77 4.27 -25.12
N ARG A 369 11.67 5.60 -24.96
CA ARG A 369 10.66 6.22 -24.09
C ARG A 369 9.25 5.82 -24.49
N ARG A 370 8.92 5.89 -25.79
CA ARG A 370 7.63 5.47 -26.35
C ARG A 370 7.39 3.98 -26.08
N THR A 371 8.34 3.13 -26.37
CA THR A 371 8.24 1.68 -26.19
C THR A 371 7.95 1.30 -24.74
N LEU A 372 8.69 1.88 -23.79
CA LEU A 372 8.48 1.62 -22.37
C LEU A 372 7.13 2.16 -21.88
N GLY A 373 6.72 3.34 -22.35
CA GLY A 373 5.41 3.92 -22.01
C GLY A 373 4.26 3.05 -22.51
N GLU A 374 4.31 2.58 -23.76
CA GLU A 374 3.32 1.65 -24.34
C GLU A 374 3.25 0.32 -23.59
N ASN A 375 4.39 -0.23 -23.20
CA ASN A 375 4.46 -1.45 -22.39
C ASN A 375 3.80 -1.26 -21.02
N GLY A 376 4.12 -0.16 -20.33
CA GLY A 376 3.50 0.20 -19.06
C GLY A 376 1.98 0.32 -19.19
N ARG A 377 1.51 1.07 -20.19
CA ARG A 377 0.08 1.26 -20.45
C ARG A 377 -0.64 -0.04 -20.75
N ARG A 378 -0.04 -0.90 -21.57
CA ARG A 378 -0.60 -2.24 -21.87
C ARG A 378 -0.74 -3.07 -20.60
N ALA A 379 0.30 -3.10 -19.76
CA ALA A 379 0.26 -3.84 -18.49
C ALA A 379 -0.80 -3.28 -17.52
N ARG A 380 -0.95 -1.95 -17.46
CA ARG A 380 -2.02 -1.31 -16.68
C ARG A 380 -3.40 -1.75 -17.15
N LEU A 381 -3.65 -1.76 -18.44
CA LEU A 381 -4.95 -2.10 -19.03
C LEU A 381 -5.28 -3.60 -18.96
N THR A 382 -4.28 -4.46 -18.82
CA THR A 382 -4.47 -5.93 -18.77
C THR A 382 -4.25 -6.51 -17.39
N THR A 383 -3.08 -6.30 -16.81
CA THR A 383 -2.65 -6.94 -15.55
C THR A 383 -3.22 -6.24 -14.31
N TRP A 384 -3.31 -4.90 -14.37
CA TRP A 384 -3.75 -4.04 -13.26
C TRP A 384 -5.06 -3.31 -13.57
N SER A 385 -5.87 -3.89 -14.45
CA SER A 385 -7.23 -3.43 -14.73
C SER A 385 -8.19 -3.80 -13.60
N GLU A 386 -9.31 -3.09 -13.54
CA GLU A 386 -10.42 -3.37 -12.64
C GLU A 386 -10.95 -4.80 -12.82
N ALA A 387 -11.17 -5.22 -14.07
CA ALA A 387 -11.66 -6.56 -14.41
C ALA A 387 -10.72 -7.66 -13.92
N ALA A 388 -9.40 -7.54 -14.23
CA ALA A 388 -8.42 -8.53 -13.81
C ALA A 388 -8.29 -8.64 -12.28
N HIS A 389 -8.46 -7.51 -11.56
CA HIS A 389 -8.46 -7.52 -10.10
C HIS A 389 -9.71 -8.22 -9.56
N LEU A 390 -10.90 -7.88 -10.04
CA LEU A 390 -12.16 -8.48 -9.59
C LEU A 390 -12.20 -9.99 -9.84
N ASP A 391 -11.76 -10.46 -11.01
CA ASP A 391 -11.73 -11.89 -11.32
C ASP A 391 -10.90 -12.67 -10.30
N ARG A 392 -9.69 -12.18 -9.98
CA ARG A 392 -8.80 -12.78 -8.98
C ARG A 392 -9.37 -12.66 -7.56
N TYR A 393 -10.00 -11.53 -7.25
CA TYR A 393 -10.62 -11.29 -5.94
C TYR A 393 -11.79 -12.23 -5.70
N PHE A 394 -12.69 -12.38 -6.67
CA PHE A 394 -13.81 -13.31 -6.57
C PHE A 394 -13.36 -14.77 -6.56
N GLU A 395 -12.33 -15.13 -7.31
CA GLU A 395 -11.76 -16.48 -7.23
C GLU A 395 -11.19 -16.78 -5.84
N LEU A 396 -10.51 -15.82 -5.23
CA LEU A 396 -10.06 -15.95 -3.84
C LEU A 396 -11.23 -16.17 -2.89
N ILE A 397 -12.29 -15.38 -2.98
CA ILE A 397 -13.50 -15.52 -2.15
C ILE A 397 -14.14 -16.90 -2.36
N ARG A 398 -14.30 -17.35 -3.61
CA ARG A 398 -14.84 -18.69 -3.90
C ARG A 398 -14.01 -19.80 -3.27
N ARG A 399 -12.66 -19.69 -3.36
CA ARG A 399 -11.75 -20.66 -2.73
C ARG A 399 -11.90 -20.67 -1.21
N CYS A 400 -11.94 -19.52 -0.55
CA CYS A 400 -12.12 -19.41 0.89
C CYS A 400 -13.49 -19.99 1.32
N ARG A 401 -14.57 -19.73 0.59
CA ARG A 401 -15.89 -20.30 0.86
C ARG A 401 -15.92 -21.83 0.78
N ARG A 402 -15.27 -22.43 -0.20
CA ARG A 402 -15.15 -23.90 -0.30
C ARG A 402 -14.47 -24.48 0.94
N THR A 403 -13.39 -23.85 1.38
CA THR A 403 -12.67 -24.28 2.59
C THR A 403 -13.52 -24.15 3.85
N LEU A 404 -14.30 -23.07 3.99
CA LEU A 404 -15.22 -22.88 5.12
C LEU A 404 -16.31 -23.96 5.16
N ARG A 405 -16.93 -24.28 4.02
CA ARG A 405 -17.95 -25.34 3.93
C ARG A 405 -17.37 -26.70 4.30
N GLY A 406 -16.24 -27.07 3.77
CA GLY A 406 -15.57 -28.32 4.11
C GLY A 406 -15.18 -28.46 5.61
N ARG A 407 -14.98 -27.32 6.32
CA ARG A 407 -14.77 -27.33 7.77
C ARG A 407 -16.06 -27.53 8.56
N VAL A 408 -17.20 -27.11 8.01
CA VAL A 408 -18.54 -27.26 8.65
C VAL A 408 -19.10 -28.66 8.41
N GLU A 409 -18.82 -29.24 7.25
CA GLU A 409 -19.32 -30.56 6.82
C GLU A 409 -18.40 -31.73 7.21
N GLY A 410 -17.18 -31.44 7.70
CA GLY A 410 -16.25 -32.47 8.20
C GLY A 410 -16.76 -33.13 9.47
N PRO A 411 -16.44 -34.42 9.70
CA PRO A 411 -16.97 -35.19 10.82
C PRO A 411 -16.65 -34.53 12.15
N GLN A 412 -17.67 -34.17 12.90
CA GLN A 412 -17.58 -33.77 14.31
C GLN A 412 -17.36 -35.00 15.19
N ASP A 413 -16.24 -35.72 14.98
CA ASP A 413 -15.83 -36.78 15.91
C ASP A 413 -14.80 -36.18 16.91
N PRO A 414 -15.17 -36.04 18.18
CA PRO A 414 -14.27 -35.52 19.21
C PRO A 414 -13.06 -36.44 19.50
N ARG A 415 -12.97 -37.65 18.92
CA ARG A 415 -11.97 -38.67 19.24
C ARG A 415 -10.74 -38.65 18.34
N MET A 416 -10.66 -37.79 17.34
CA MET A 416 -9.51 -37.73 16.42
C MET A 416 -8.52 -36.59 16.72
N ILE A 417 -8.39 -36.16 17.99
CA ILE A 417 -7.22 -35.38 18.41
C ILE A 417 -6.14 -36.36 18.87
N ARG A 418 -5.63 -37.17 17.97
CA ARG A 418 -4.30 -37.80 18.14
C ARG A 418 -3.28 -36.91 17.46
N ARG A 419 -2.39 -36.35 18.27
CA ARG A 419 -1.14 -35.73 17.80
C ARG A 419 -0.35 -36.74 16.97
N PRO A 420 0.09 -36.44 15.76
CA PRO A 420 1.13 -37.21 15.12
C PRO A 420 2.45 -36.86 15.80
N SER A 421 3.03 -37.84 16.49
CA SER A 421 4.43 -37.86 16.90
C SER A 421 5.26 -38.07 15.65
N GLY A 422 6.24 -37.22 15.41
CA GLY A 422 7.43 -37.47 14.63
C GLY A 422 7.28 -37.39 13.11
N SER A 423 7.62 -36.27 12.54
CA SER A 423 8.17 -36.18 11.19
C SER A 423 9.36 -35.23 11.22
N PRO A 424 10.49 -35.61 10.58
CA PRO A 424 11.70 -34.81 10.55
C PRO A 424 11.54 -33.56 9.68
N PRO A 425 12.40 -32.54 9.84
CA PRO A 425 12.35 -31.34 9.05
C PRO A 425 12.70 -31.60 7.58
N PRO A 426 12.12 -30.84 6.65
CA PRO A 426 12.47 -30.99 5.24
C PRO A 426 13.90 -30.52 4.99
N THR A 427 14.66 -31.40 4.35
CA THR A 427 16.00 -31.20 3.82
C THR A 427 16.03 -30.13 2.72
N GLU A 428 17.00 -29.26 2.85
CA GLU A 428 17.82 -28.54 1.90
C GLU A 428 17.33 -28.41 0.44
N TYR A 429 17.10 -27.18 0.04
CA TYR A 429 17.39 -26.76 -1.34
C TYR A 429 18.81 -26.20 -1.38
N ALA A 430 19.75 -27.06 -1.78
CA ALA A 430 21.08 -26.68 -2.20
C ALA A 430 20.97 -26.04 -3.59
N GLY A 431 21.14 -24.73 -3.66
CA GLY A 431 21.36 -23.98 -4.90
C GLY A 431 22.79 -23.49 -4.92
N ALA A 432 23.58 -24.06 -5.79
CA ALA A 432 24.98 -23.75 -6.05
C ALA A 432 25.18 -22.26 -6.40
N ALA A 433 26.11 -21.61 -5.73
CA ALA A 433 26.80 -20.44 -6.24
C ALA A 433 28.26 -20.52 -5.78
N ASP A 434 29.03 -21.20 -6.60
CA ASP A 434 30.48 -21.17 -6.64
C ASP A 434 30.91 -19.78 -7.15
N ARG A 435 31.60 -18.97 -6.35
CA ARG A 435 32.43 -17.84 -6.81
C ARG A 435 33.68 -17.73 -5.95
N GLN A 436 34.73 -18.23 -6.50
CA GLN A 436 36.11 -17.98 -6.11
C GLN A 436 36.40 -16.50 -6.05
N SER A 437 36.93 -16.03 -4.92
CA SER A 437 37.60 -14.73 -4.81
C SER A 437 39.11 -14.95 -5.02
N PRO A 438 39.78 -14.16 -5.84
CA PRO A 438 41.24 -14.14 -5.88
C PRO A 438 41.77 -13.28 -4.73
N ARG A 439 42.67 -13.86 -3.96
CA ARG A 439 43.59 -13.13 -3.06
C ARG A 439 44.61 -12.34 -3.91
N VAL A 440 44.71 -11.06 -3.64
CA VAL A 440 45.88 -10.27 -4.05
C VAL A 440 46.63 -9.85 -2.80
N GLY A 441 47.92 -10.09 -2.84
CA GLY A 441 48.89 -9.76 -1.81
C GLY A 441 49.17 -8.28 -1.59
#